data_61eb0202dfdd482574d7ededcc67a99b
#
_entry.id   61eb0202dfdd482574d7ededcc67a99b
#
_cell.length_a   1.000
_cell.length_b   1.000
_cell.length_c   1.000
_cell.angle_alpha   90.00
_cell.angle_beta   90.00
_cell.angle_gamma   90.00
#
_symmetry.space_group_name_H-M   'P 1'
#
loop_
_entity.id
_entity.type
_entity.pdbx_description
1 polymer ?
#
loop_
_entity_poly.entity_id
_entity_poly.type
_entity_poly.pdbx_seq_one_letter_code
_entity_poly.pdbx_strand_id
1 'polypeptide(L)'
;MEHVKDVPHVIGYQLDNETKSYGTAGPRVQAMFVDYLKEKFPDINDFNHEFGLDYWSNRVNDWDDFPDVRGTINQSLAAEFCKFQRSLVTKFLSWQADIVREYKREDQFITQNFDFDWTTHSVGYQSQVDQYDAARCMTVAGADIYHPSNEELTGAEITVCGNISRSLKKDNYLILETEAQGLTPWLPYPGQLRLQAYSHIANGSNSVMYWHWHSIHNAIESYWKGVLSHDFSENETYREAVMIGSEWNKIGSHLKNLKKESKIAIMLDNASLTGFSQFPLENAGANGYNTVMRWFSDALYRLNIEYDMISSKE
;
A
#
# COMPACT_ATOMS: atom_id res chain seq x y z
N MET A 1 -3.23 15.73 18.61
CA MET A 1 -4.45 15.01 18.98
C MET A 1 -5.32 15.85 19.94
N GLU A 2 -4.85 16.20 21.10
CA GLU A 2 -5.63 16.91 22.13
C GLU A 2 -6.34 18.18 21.61
N HIS A 3 -5.70 18.93 20.72
CA HIS A 3 -6.25 20.16 20.14
C HIS A 3 -7.49 19.93 19.26
N VAL A 4 -7.62 18.77 18.61
CA VAL A 4 -8.66 18.50 17.61
C VAL A 4 -9.65 17.39 18.00
N LYS A 5 -9.44 16.72 19.15
CA LYS A 5 -10.25 15.58 19.58
C LYS A 5 -11.75 15.89 19.71
N ASP A 6 -12.08 17.12 20.12
CA ASP A 6 -13.44 17.54 20.38
C ASP A 6 -14.08 18.27 19.19
N VAL A 7 -13.36 18.37 18.05
CA VAL A 7 -13.94 18.99 16.84
C VAL A 7 -14.97 18.04 16.24
N PRO A 8 -16.25 18.43 16.15
CA PRO A 8 -17.35 17.50 15.82
C PRO A 8 -17.26 16.98 14.39
N HIS A 9 -16.61 17.68 13.48
CA HIS A 9 -16.50 17.31 12.06
C HIS A 9 -15.28 16.46 11.74
N VAL A 10 -14.41 16.16 12.72
CA VAL A 10 -13.33 15.21 12.54
C VAL A 10 -13.91 13.80 12.69
N ILE A 11 -13.96 13.06 11.58
CA ILE A 11 -14.59 11.73 11.50
C ILE A 11 -13.60 10.57 11.67
N GLY A 12 -12.31 10.85 11.57
CA GLY A 12 -11.25 9.85 11.71
C GLY A 12 -9.86 10.45 11.55
N TYR A 13 -8.86 9.59 11.67
CA TYR A 13 -7.45 9.97 11.61
C TYR A 13 -6.69 9.03 10.68
N GLN A 14 -6.01 9.61 9.71
CA GLN A 14 -4.94 8.95 8.97
C GLN A 14 -3.65 9.12 9.77
N LEU A 15 -2.90 8.03 9.97
CA LEU A 15 -1.72 8.03 10.86
C LEU A 15 -0.53 8.77 10.26
N ASP A 16 -0.17 8.41 9.04
CA ASP A 16 1.01 8.91 8.33
C ASP A 16 0.71 8.88 6.83
N ASN A 17 1.72 9.10 5.97
CA ASN A 17 1.55 9.08 4.53
C ASN A 17 2.40 8.01 3.88
N GLU A 18 1.78 7.05 3.17
CA GLU A 18 2.43 5.98 2.40
C GLU A 18 3.61 5.33 3.12
N THR A 19 3.43 5.02 4.40
CA THR A 19 4.52 4.60 5.29
C THR A 19 5.06 3.24 4.89
N LYS A 20 6.33 3.21 4.57
CA LYS A 20 7.09 2.01 4.21
C LYS A 20 8.52 2.10 4.74
N SER A 21 9.32 1.08 4.54
CA SER A 21 10.67 1.04 5.12
C SER A 21 11.65 2.03 4.48
N TYR A 22 11.42 2.40 3.22
CA TYR A 22 12.31 3.28 2.44
C TYR A 22 13.80 2.88 2.50
N GLY A 23 14.07 1.57 2.68
CA GLY A 23 15.41 1.07 2.85
C GLY A 23 16.10 1.54 4.15
N THR A 24 15.32 1.87 5.19
CA THR A 24 15.84 2.33 6.50
C THR A 24 16.98 1.46 6.97
N ALA A 25 18.14 2.07 7.21
CA ALA A 25 19.39 1.40 7.60
C ALA A 25 20.25 2.36 8.45
N GLY A 26 21.41 1.90 8.84
CA GLY A 26 22.39 2.68 9.62
C GLY A 26 22.72 2.03 10.96
N PRO A 27 23.66 2.58 11.74
CA PRO A 27 24.20 1.92 12.94
C PRO A 27 23.12 1.53 13.97
N ARG A 28 22.13 2.39 14.19
CA ARG A 28 21.03 2.10 15.13
C ARG A 28 20.14 0.96 14.63
N VAL A 29 19.79 0.98 13.34
CA VAL A 29 18.96 -0.07 12.72
C VAL A 29 19.71 -1.40 12.69
N GLN A 30 21.02 -1.35 12.42
CA GLN A 30 21.89 -2.51 12.50
C GLN A 30 21.88 -3.13 13.92
N ALA A 31 22.05 -2.33 14.96
CA ALA A 31 21.98 -2.82 16.34
C ALA A 31 20.62 -3.44 16.67
N MET A 32 19.53 -2.78 16.28
CA MET A 32 18.18 -3.33 16.44
C MET A 32 17.95 -4.63 15.65
N PHE A 33 18.60 -4.79 14.50
CA PHE A 33 18.54 -6.03 13.74
C PHE A 33 19.30 -7.15 14.42
N VAL A 34 20.48 -6.86 14.97
CA VAL A 34 21.25 -7.84 15.77
C VAL A 34 20.46 -8.28 16.99
N ASP A 35 19.80 -7.36 17.70
CA ASP A 35 18.93 -7.71 18.83
C ASP A 35 17.74 -8.58 18.40
N TYR A 36 17.13 -8.27 17.27
CA TYR A 36 16.08 -9.11 16.67
C TYR A 36 16.56 -10.52 16.34
N LEU A 37 17.78 -10.64 15.81
CA LEU A 37 18.39 -11.96 15.52
C LEU A 37 18.72 -12.72 16.80
N LYS A 38 19.23 -12.06 17.84
CA LYS A 38 19.48 -12.67 19.18
C LYS A 38 18.18 -13.23 19.79
N GLU A 39 17.08 -12.51 19.67
CA GLU A 39 15.77 -13.00 20.14
C GLU A 39 15.28 -14.22 19.36
N LYS A 40 15.49 -14.22 18.04
CA LYS A 40 15.07 -15.30 17.15
C LYS A 40 15.97 -16.53 17.23
N PHE A 41 17.26 -16.33 17.43
CA PHE A 41 18.29 -17.35 17.52
C PHE A 41 19.12 -17.18 18.81
N PRO A 42 18.64 -17.73 19.96
CA PRO A 42 19.38 -17.62 21.22
C PRO A 42 20.77 -18.22 21.18
N ASP A 43 20.98 -19.26 20.36
CA ASP A 43 22.32 -19.83 20.07
C ASP A 43 22.81 -19.28 18.70
N ILE A 44 23.95 -18.61 18.70
CA ILE A 44 24.58 -18.09 17.48
C ILE A 44 24.96 -19.22 16.49
N ASN A 45 25.13 -20.45 16.98
CA ASN A 45 25.37 -21.59 16.11
C ASN A 45 24.14 -21.93 15.26
N ASP A 46 22.92 -21.82 15.84
CA ASP A 46 21.67 -22.02 15.11
C ASP A 46 21.49 -20.94 14.04
N PHE A 47 21.85 -19.70 14.38
CA PHE A 47 21.87 -18.60 13.39
C PHE A 47 22.84 -18.89 12.23
N ASN A 48 24.08 -19.28 12.52
CA ASN A 48 25.07 -19.61 11.49
C ASN A 48 24.59 -20.80 10.63
N HIS A 49 23.98 -21.80 11.24
CA HIS A 49 23.45 -22.96 10.53
C HIS A 49 22.28 -22.60 9.63
N GLU A 50 21.30 -21.86 10.15
CA GLU A 50 20.11 -21.43 9.39
C GLU A 50 20.46 -20.66 8.13
N PHE A 51 21.42 -19.74 8.23
CA PHE A 51 21.86 -18.94 7.09
C PHE A 51 23.04 -19.54 6.31
N GLY A 52 23.53 -20.72 6.68
CA GLY A 52 24.64 -21.39 6.01
C GLY A 52 25.95 -20.60 6.00
N LEU A 53 26.23 -19.86 7.09
CA LEU A 53 27.33 -18.91 7.14
C LEU A 53 28.72 -19.57 7.27
N ASP A 54 28.76 -20.86 7.57
CA ASP A 54 30.03 -21.61 7.51
C ASP A 54 30.62 -21.69 6.09
N TYR A 55 29.78 -21.52 5.08
CA TYR A 55 30.20 -21.51 3.70
C TYR A 55 31.01 -20.24 3.39
N TRP A 56 32.17 -20.42 2.80
CA TRP A 56 33.16 -19.37 2.54
C TRP A 56 33.61 -18.58 3.77
N SER A 57 33.57 -19.21 4.95
CA SER A 57 34.02 -18.60 6.22
C SER A 57 33.33 -17.30 6.58
N ASN A 58 32.03 -17.18 6.27
CA ASN A 58 31.18 -16.03 6.65
C ASN A 58 30.57 -16.16 8.05
N ARG A 59 30.98 -17.20 8.80
CA ARG A 59 30.50 -17.48 10.15
C ARG A 59 30.70 -16.27 11.07
N VAL A 60 29.66 -15.92 11.83
CA VAL A 60 29.68 -14.94 12.91
C VAL A 60 29.96 -15.69 14.22
N ASN A 61 31.06 -15.39 14.90
CA ASN A 61 31.44 -16.07 16.14
C ASN A 61 30.90 -15.36 17.39
N ASP A 62 30.72 -14.07 17.32
CA ASP A 62 30.11 -13.24 18.38
C ASP A 62 29.17 -12.22 17.77
N TRP A 63 28.08 -11.93 18.46
CA TRP A 63 27.10 -10.92 18.01
C TRP A 63 27.70 -9.52 17.93
N ASP A 64 28.73 -9.21 18.73
CA ASP A 64 29.42 -7.92 18.70
C ASP A 64 30.26 -7.74 17.44
N ASP A 65 30.63 -8.84 16.79
CA ASP A 65 31.37 -8.86 15.51
C ASP A 65 30.43 -8.96 14.29
N PHE A 66 29.11 -8.85 14.48
CA PHE A 66 28.15 -8.97 13.39
C PHE A 66 28.39 -7.88 12.32
N PRO A 67 28.67 -8.26 11.06
CA PRO A 67 29.01 -7.31 10.00
C PRO A 67 27.81 -6.48 9.60
N ASP A 68 28.06 -5.33 8.95
CA ASP A 68 26.97 -4.55 8.34
C ASP A 68 26.18 -5.44 7.37
N VAL A 69 24.89 -5.60 7.61
CA VAL A 69 24.02 -6.47 6.80
C VAL A 69 23.81 -5.93 5.39
N ARG A 70 24.03 -4.63 5.19
CA ARG A 70 23.89 -4.00 3.87
C ARG A 70 24.97 -4.54 2.92
N GLY A 71 24.52 -5.02 1.77
CA GLY A 71 25.44 -5.60 0.79
C GLY A 71 25.94 -7.02 1.15
N THR A 72 25.32 -7.69 2.12
CA THR A 72 25.59 -9.11 2.37
C THR A 72 25.41 -9.92 1.10
N ILE A 73 26.35 -10.85 0.87
CA ILE A 73 26.23 -11.81 -0.25
C ILE A 73 25.24 -12.94 0.06
N ASN A 74 24.82 -13.05 1.32
CA ASN A 74 23.83 -14.04 1.74
C ASN A 74 22.42 -13.50 1.51
N GLN A 75 21.78 -13.98 0.45
CA GLN A 75 20.46 -13.50 0.02
C GLN A 75 19.36 -13.85 1.02
N SER A 76 19.47 -14.96 1.74
CA SER A 76 18.50 -15.30 2.81
C SER A 76 18.60 -14.33 3.98
N LEU A 77 19.83 -13.94 4.36
CA LEU A 77 20.05 -12.92 5.40
C LEU A 77 19.59 -11.54 4.95
N ALA A 78 19.78 -11.18 3.67
CA ALA A 78 19.23 -9.96 3.08
C ALA A 78 17.69 -9.96 3.12
N ALA A 79 17.05 -11.09 2.81
CA ALA A 79 15.61 -11.25 2.91
C ALA A 79 15.10 -11.10 4.34
N GLU A 80 15.82 -11.67 5.32
CA GLU A 80 15.48 -11.51 6.75
C GLU A 80 15.59 -10.06 7.21
N PHE A 81 16.60 -9.33 6.71
CA PHE A 81 16.72 -7.90 6.98
C PHE A 81 15.55 -7.10 6.39
N CYS A 82 15.10 -7.38 5.17
CA CYS A 82 13.90 -6.77 4.59
C CYS A 82 12.65 -7.05 5.43
N LYS A 83 12.50 -8.27 5.94
CA LYS A 83 11.42 -8.64 6.86
C LYS A 83 11.48 -7.84 8.17
N PHE A 84 12.67 -7.70 8.73
CA PHE A 84 12.89 -6.88 9.92
C PHE A 84 12.52 -5.41 9.66
N GLN A 85 12.96 -4.83 8.54
CA GLN A 85 12.62 -3.45 8.17
C GLN A 85 11.10 -3.24 8.08
N ARG A 86 10.34 -4.17 7.49
CA ARG A 86 8.86 -4.11 7.48
C ARG A 86 8.27 -4.17 8.89
N SER A 87 8.88 -4.95 9.80
CA SER A 87 8.40 -5.00 11.18
C SER A 87 8.55 -3.67 11.92
N LEU A 88 9.56 -2.86 11.56
CA LEU A 88 9.73 -1.50 12.09
C LEU A 88 8.58 -0.58 11.65
N VAL A 89 8.12 -0.71 10.39
CA VAL A 89 6.96 0.03 9.88
C VAL A 89 5.70 -0.34 10.67
N THR A 90 5.45 -1.63 10.86
CA THR A 90 4.31 -2.11 11.66
C THR A 90 4.35 -1.56 13.09
N LYS A 91 5.53 -1.60 13.73
CA LYS A 91 5.71 -1.04 15.09
C LYS A 91 5.46 0.47 15.12
N PHE A 92 5.94 1.21 14.12
CA PHE A 92 5.77 2.65 14.03
C PHE A 92 4.29 3.05 13.88
N LEU A 93 3.56 2.41 12.97
CA LEU A 93 2.14 2.67 12.78
C LEU A 93 1.31 2.25 14.01
N SER A 94 1.64 1.11 14.64
CA SER A 94 0.98 0.69 15.87
C SER A 94 1.16 1.69 16.99
N TRP A 95 2.38 2.20 17.18
CA TRP A 95 2.66 3.26 18.16
C TRP A 95 1.86 4.53 17.92
N GLN A 96 1.75 4.99 16.67
CA GLN A 96 0.90 6.14 16.33
C GLN A 96 -0.58 5.85 16.60
N ALA A 97 -1.06 4.67 16.23
CA ALA A 97 -2.44 4.26 16.45
C ALA A 97 -2.80 4.22 17.94
N ASP A 98 -1.86 3.79 18.80
CA ASP A 98 -2.06 3.76 20.25
C ASP A 98 -2.23 5.18 20.80
N ILE A 99 -1.40 6.13 20.36
CA ILE A 99 -1.56 7.55 20.71
C ILE A 99 -2.93 8.08 20.24
N VAL A 100 -3.35 7.74 19.02
CA VAL A 100 -4.66 8.17 18.50
C VAL A 100 -5.80 7.61 19.37
N ARG A 101 -5.70 6.36 19.83
CA ARG A 101 -6.72 5.70 20.68
C ARG A 101 -6.92 6.41 22.01
N GLU A 102 -5.88 7.04 22.57
CA GLU A 102 -5.99 7.78 23.82
C GLU A 102 -6.89 9.04 23.70
N TYR A 103 -7.00 9.60 22.48
CA TYR A 103 -7.68 10.88 22.27
C TYR A 103 -8.92 10.82 21.41
N LYS A 104 -9.03 9.82 20.51
CA LYS A 104 -10.15 9.74 19.59
C LYS A 104 -11.47 9.43 20.29
N ARG A 105 -12.57 9.91 19.71
CA ARG A 105 -13.91 9.48 20.10
C ARG A 105 -14.18 8.07 19.56
N GLU A 106 -15.19 7.42 20.13
CA GLU A 106 -15.57 6.05 19.75
C GLU A 106 -16.01 5.95 18.29
N ASP A 107 -16.71 6.98 17.80
CA ASP A 107 -17.22 7.09 16.43
C ASP A 107 -16.16 7.39 15.36
N GLN A 108 -14.94 7.74 15.76
CA GLN A 108 -13.86 8.09 14.83
C GLN A 108 -13.04 6.86 14.42
N PHE A 109 -12.76 6.76 13.12
CA PHE A 109 -11.91 5.68 12.60
C PHE A 109 -10.41 6.02 12.68
N ILE A 110 -9.58 4.98 12.57
CA ILE A 110 -8.13 5.06 12.36
C ILE A 110 -7.83 4.38 11.04
N THR A 111 -7.06 5.03 10.19
CA THR A 111 -6.67 4.52 8.88
C THR A 111 -5.23 4.90 8.53
N GLN A 112 -4.72 4.33 7.46
CA GLN A 112 -3.45 4.65 6.81
C GLN A 112 -3.64 4.52 5.31
N ASN A 113 -3.08 5.45 4.53
CA ASN A 113 -3.05 5.35 3.08
C ASN A 113 -1.89 4.45 2.65
N PHE A 114 -2.18 3.20 2.35
CA PHE A 114 -1.20 2.28 1.80
C PHE A 114 -1.05 2.50 0.29
N ASP A 115 0.18 2.69 -0.14
CA ASP A 115 0.56 2.64 -1.55
C ASP A 115 0.82 1.19 -2.02
N PHE A 116 1.04 1.04 -3.30
CA PHE A 116 1.30 -0.23 -3.97
C PHE A 116 2.67 -0.23 -4.64
N ASP A 117 3.10 -1.39 -5.11
CA ASP A 117 4.27 -1.46 -5.98
C ASP A 117 4.03 -0.58 -7.21
N TRP A 118 5.05 0.18 -7.58
CA TRP A 118 4.94 1.29 -8.52
C TRP A 118 5.88 1.14 -9.72
N THR A 119 5.36 1.32 -10.91
CA THR A 119 6.15 1.52 -12.12
C THR A 119 5.89 2.92 -12.72
N THR A 120 4.70 3.13 -13.28
CA THR A 120 4.15 4.41 -13.69
C THR A 120 2.78 4.66 -13.05
N HIS A 121 2.25 3.65 -12.40
CA HIS A 121 0.98 3.58 -11.66
C HIS A 121 1.05 2.40 -10.67
N SER A 122 0.02 2.22 -9.87
CA SER A 122 -0.09 1.11 -8.91
C SER A 122 -0.20 -0.22 -9.66
N VAL A 123 0.74 -1.13 -9.45
CA VAL A 123 0.79 -2.39 -10.21
C VAL A 123 0.67 -3.65 -9.38
N GLY A 124 0.85 -3.58 -8.06
CA GLY A 124 0.80 -4.78 -7.24
C GLY A 124 1.13 -4.57 -5.76
N TYR A 125 1.44 -5.67 -5.09
CA TYR A 125 1.66 -5.71 -3.65
C TYR A 125 2.96 -5.01 -3.25
N GLN A 126 2.92 -4.15 -2.23
CA GLN A 126 4.06 -3.35 -1.78
C GLN A 126 5.08 -4.22 -1.03
N SER A 127 6.34 -4.14 -1.45
CA SER A 127 7.44 -4.94 -0.89
C SER A 127 8.01 -4.38 0.43
N GLN A 128 7.85 -3.09 0.69
CA GLN A 128 8.51 -2.37 1.77
C GLN A 128 7.65 -2.20 3.03
N VAL A 129 6.43 -2.72 3.02
CA VAL A 129 5.53 -2.80 4.17
C VAL A 129 4.78 -4.12 4.13
N ASP A 130 4.56 -4.74 5.28
CA ASP A 130 3.57 -5.81 5.40
C ASP A 130 2.22 -5.18 5.71
N GLN A 131 1.44 -4.92 4.65
CA GLN A 131 0.17 -4.21 4.77
C GLN A 131 -0.83 -4.96 5.67
N TYR A 132 -0.82 -6.30 5.67
CA TYR A 132 -1.69 -7.09 6.55
C TYR A 132 -1.34 -6.91 8.01
N ASP A 133 -0.06 -6.99 8.38
CA ASP A 133 0.38 -6.77 9.75
C ASP A 133 0.18 -5.31 10.18
N ALA A 134 0.50 -4.36 9.32
CA ALA A 134 0.34 -2.93 9.59
C ALA A 134 -1.14 -2.53 9.75
N ALA A 135 -2.04 -3.09 8.95
CA ALA A 135 -3.47 -2.79 9.02
C ALA A 135 -4.15 -3.29 10.30
N ARG A 136 -3.51 -4.17 11.08
CA ARG A 136 -4.10 -4.68 12.34
C ARG A 136 -4.42 -3.57 13.34
N CYS A 137 -3.60 -2.53 13.41
CA CYS A 137 -3.81 -1.40 14.31
C CYS A 137 -4.89 -0.41 13.83
N MET A 138 -5.40 -0.55 12.62
CA MET A 138 -6.39 0.33 12.01
C MET A 138 -7.81 -0.22 12.18
N THR A 139 -8.80 0.68 12.15
CA THR A 139 -10.22 0.31 12.18
C THR A 139 -10.78 0.11 10.78
N VAL A 140 -10.24 0.83 9.79
CA VAL A 140 -10.59 0.71 8.37
C VAL A 140 -9.32 0.79 7.53
N ALA A 141 -9.22 -0.03 6.48
CA ALA A 141 -8.13 0.05 5.52
C ALA A 141 -8.25 1.30 4.65
N GLY A 142 -7.13 1.94 4.35
CA GLY A 142 -7.05 3.03 3.38
C GLY A 142 -6.00 2.71 2.32
N ALA A 143 -6.15 3.27 1.14
CA ALA A 143 -5.27 2.98 0.02
C ALA A 143 -5.16 4.15 -0.96
N ASP A 144 -3.99 4.24 -1.59
CA ASP A 144 -3.71 5.15 -2.67
C ASP A 144 -3.58 4.34 -3.96
N ILE A 145 -4.59 4.42 -4.80
CA ILE A 145 -4.64 3.66 -6.04
C ILE A 145 -4.55 4.62 -7.21
N TYR A 146 -3.39 4.63 -7.85
CA TYR A 146 -3.15 5.36 -9.09
C TYR A 146 -3.16 4.38 -10.27
N HIS A 147 -3.77 4.78 -11.37
CA HIS A 147 -4.04 3.91 -12.52
C HIS A 147 -3.86 4.67 -13.84
N PRO A 148 -3.72 3.98 -14.98
CA PRO A 148 -3.66 4.63 -16.28
C PRO A 148 -4.93 5.42 -16.60
N SER A 149 -4.78 6.41 -17.48
CA SER A 149 -5.88 7.19 -18.07
C SER A 149 -5.90 7.02 -19.59
N ASN A 150 -6.85 7.66 -20.26
CA ASN A 150 -7.03 7.65 -21.69
C ASN A 150 -7.25 6.22 -22.24
N GLU A 151 -6.60 5.87 -23.33
CA GLU A 151 -6.73 4.54 -23.95
C GLU A 151 -6.14 3.41 -23.12
N GLU A 152 -5.32 3.71 -22.12
CA GLU A 152 -4.71 2.72 -21.23
C GLU A 152 -5.58 2.40 -20.01
N LEU A 153 -6.66 3.14 -19.76
CA LEU A 153 -7.57 2.87 -18.66
C LEU A 153 -8.36 1.59 -18.91
N THR A 154 -8.02 0.55 -18.16
CA THR A 154 -8.72 -0.75 -18.23
C THR A 154 -9.56 -1.07 -17.02
N GLY A 155 -9.27 -0.47 -15.86
CA GLY A 155 -9.86 -0.80 -14.56
C GLY A 155 -9.22 -2.00 -13.86
N ALA A 156 -8.26 -2.67 -14.49
CA ALA A 156 -7.58 -3.83 -13.90
C ALA A 156 -6.76 -3.43 -12.65
N GLU A 157 -6.08 -2.29 -12.68
CA GLU A 157 -5.32 -1.72 -11.57
C GLU A 157 -6.24 -1.42 -10.38
N ILE A 158 -7.37 -0.77 -10.64
CA ILE A 158 -8.39 -0.47 -9.64
C ILE A 158 -8.88 -1.77 -8.98
N THR A 159 -9.10 -2.81 -9.79
CA THR A 159 -9.59 -4.10 -9.29
C THR A 159 -8.55 -4.83 -8.45
N VAL A 160 -7.31 -4.97 -8.92
CA VAL A 160 -6.28 -5.72 -8.18
C VAL A 160 -5.92 -5.02 -6.87
N CYS A 161 -5.66 -3.71 -6.92
CA CYS A 161 -5.31 -2.94 -5.72
C CYS A 161 -6.50 -2.79 -4.77
N GLY A 162 -7.72 -2.64 -5.29
CA GLY A 162 -8.95 -2.65 -4.50
C GLY A 162 -9.19 -3.98 -3.79
N ASN A 163 -8.94 -5.11 -4.44
CA ASN A 163 -9.04 -6.43 -3.80
C ASN A 163 -7.98 -6.62 -2.71
N ILE A 164 -6.76 -6.15 -2.90
CA ILE A 164 -5.73 -6.14 -1.85
C ILE A 164 -6.23 -5.29 -0.68
N SER A 165 -6.67 -4.05 -0.91
CA SER A 165 -7.13 -3.12 0.14
C SER A 165 -8.29 -3.70 0.95
N ARG A 166 -9.27 -4.28 0.28
CA ARG A 166 -10.44 -4.91 0.92
C ARG A 166 -10.03 -6.09 1.79
N SER A 167 -9.07 -6.88 1.36
CA SER A 167 -8.60 -8.06 2.09
C SER A 167 -7.92 -7.72 3.42
N LEU A 168 -7.30 -6.54 3.56
CA LEU A 168 -6.58 -6.14 4.76
C LEU A 168 -7.44 -6.16 6.04
N LYS A 169 -8.72 -5.84 5.90
CA LYS A 169 -9.71 -5.86 7.01
C LYS A 169 -10.88 -6.78 6.73
N LYS A 170 -10.90 -7.50 5.59
CA LYS A 170 -12.03 -8.31 5.10
C LYS A 170 -13.34 -7.53 5.04
N ASP A 171 -13.23 -6.24 4.74
CA ASP A 171 -14.34 -5.29 4.71
C ASP A 171 -14.10 -4.18 3.69
N ASN A 172 -15.08 -3.29 3.53
CA ASN A 172 -14.94 -2.09 2.73
C ASN A 172 -13.76 -1.24 3.20
N TYR A 173 -13.17 -0.49 2.30
CA TYR A 173 -11.98 0.33 2.51
C TYR A 173 -12.20 1.76 2.04
N LEU A 174 -11.21 2.61 2.19
CA LEU A 174 -11.23 4.00 1.75
C LEU A 174 -10.17 4.20 0.66
N ILE A 175 -10.54 4.86 -0.45
CA ILE A 175 -9.54 5.48 -1.32
C ILE A 175 -9.23 6.84 -0.72
N LEU A 176 -7.99 6.99 -0.25
CA LEU A 176 -7.47 8.21 0.38
C LEU A 176 -6.71 9.07 -0.62
N GLU A 177 -6.16 8.45 -1.67
CA GLU A 177 -5.61 9.14 -2.82
C GLU A 177 -5.89 8.39 -4.13
N THR A 178 -6.22 9.14 -5.15
CA THR A 178 -6.19 8.73 -6.56
C THR A 178 -6.07 9.98 -7.43
N GLU A 179 -5.62 9.82 -8.67
CA GLU A 179 -5.46 10.96 -9.56
C GLU A 179 -6.79 11.64 -9.91
N ALA A 180 -6.78 12.99 -9.93
CA ALA A 180 -7.83 13.78 -10.56
C ALA A 180 -7.57 13.91 -12.07
N GLN A 181 -6.42 14.49 -12.42
CA GLN A 181 -5.97 14.65 -13.81
C GLN A 181 -4.69 13.85 -14.09
N GLY A 182 -4.02 13.36 -13.04
CA GLY A 182 -2.80 12.58 -13.12
C GLY A 182 -1.54 13.37 -13.48
N LEU A 183 -0.43 12.64 -13.59
CA LEU A 183 0.87 13.18 -13.94
C LEU A 183 1.21 13.05 -15.43
N THR A 184 0.43 12.31 -16.19
CA THR A 184 0.64 12.18 -17.64
C THR A 184 0.44 13.51 -18.38
N PRO A 185 1.03 13.71 -19.57
CA PRO A 185 0.83 14.93 -20.34
C PRO A 185 -0.64 15.13 -20.80
N TRP A 186 -1.42 14.06 -20.85
CA TRP A 186 -2.81 14.07 -21.31
C TRP A 186 -3.80 14.05 -20.15
N LEU A 187 -4.83 14.86 -20.25
CA LEU A 187 -5.95 14.83 -19.32
C LEU A 187 -6.79 13.56 -19.55
N PRO A 188 -7.51 13.06 -18.54
CA PRO A 188 -8.49 12.01 -18.74
C PRO A 188 -9.52 12.42 -19.81
N TYR A 189 -9.97 11.46 -20.60
CA TYR A 189 -11.06 11.71 -21.55
C TYR A 189 -12.36 12.05 -20.82
N PRO A 190 -13.24 12.87 -21.40
CA PRO A 190 -14.54 13.17 -20.80
C PRO A 190 -15.28 11.91 -20.39
N GLY A 191 -15.77 11.85 -19.15
CA GLY A 191 -16.45 10.71 -18.55
C GLY A 191 -15.53 9.71 -17.82
N GLN A 192 -14.20 9.80 -18.01
CA GLN A 192 -13.28 8.87 -17.37
C GLN A 192 -13.16 9.07 -15.85
N LEU A 193 -13.17 10.31 -15.37
CA LEU A 193 -13.13 10.55 -13.92
C LEU A 193 -14.34 9.92 -13.24
N ARG A 194 -15.51 10.04 -13.85
CA ARG A 194 -16.72 9.40 -13.36
C ARG A 194 -16.64 7.88 -13.41
N LEU A 195 -16.14 7.31 -14.50
CA LEU A 195 -15.93 5.87 -14.64
C LEU A 195 -14.97 5.34 -13.56
N GLN A 196 -13.84 6.01 -13.33
CA GLN A 196 -12.85 5.66 -12.30
C GLN A 196 -13.49 5.69 -10.90
N ALA A 197 -14.19 6.77 -10.56
CA ALA A 197 -14.84 6.92 -9.25
C ALA A 197 -15.83 5.78 -8.97
N TYR A 198 -16.69 5.45 -9.94
CA TYR A 198 -17.63 4.34 -9.80
C TYR A 198 -16.95 2.97 -9.80
N SER A 199 -15.81 2.82 -10.49
CA SER A 199 -15.01 1.59 -10.44
C SER A 199 -14.43 1.35 -9.05
N HIS A 200 -13.94 2.38 -8.36
CA HIS A 200 -13.50 2.26 -6.97
C HIS A 200 -14.64 1.83 -6.04
N ILE A 201 -15.80 2.47 -6.15
CA ILE A 201 -17.00 2.09 -5.37
C ILE A 201 -17.45 0.66 -5.67
N ALA A 202 -17.45 0.26 -6.93
CA ALA A 202 -17.81 -1.11 -7.33
C ALA A 202 -16.85 -2.17 -6.78
N ASN A 203 -15.58 -1.81 -6.56
CA ASN A 203 -14.60 -2.68 -5.92
C ASN A 203 -14.67 -2.67 -4.37
N GLY A 204 -15.60 -1.93 -3.78
CA GLY A 204 -15.88 -1.94 -2.35
C GLY A 204 -15.31 -0.76 -1.57
N SER A 205 -14.84 0.29 -2.23
CA SER A 205 -14.46 1.51 -1.53
C SER A 205 -15.69 2.28 -1.04
N ASN A 206 -15.57 2.91 0.13
CA ASN A 206 -16.57 3.84 0.68
C ASN A 206 -16.20 5.31 0.47
N SER A 207 -15.07 5.60 -0.15
CA SER A 207 -14.63 6.97 -0.46
C SER A 207 -13.82 7.01 -1.75
N VAL A 208 -13.76 8.18 -2.36
CA VAL A 208 -12.78 8.53 -3.39
C VAL A 208 -12.28 9.92 -3.08
N MET A 209 -11.00 10.03 -2.75
CA MET A 209 -10.32 11.30 -2.48
C MET A 209 -9.27 11.52 -3.56
N TYR A 210 -9.32 12.72 -4.16
CA TYR A 210 -8.43 13.06 -5.26
C TYR A 210 -7.14 13.72 -4.77
N TRP A 211 -6.01 13.28 -5.26
CA TRP A 211 -4.78 14.03 -5.25
C TRP A 211 -4.73 14.90 -6.50
N HIS A 212 -5.05 16.22 -6.41
CA HIS A 212 -5.49 16.94 -5.22
C HIS A 212 -6.46 18.06 -5.62
N TRP A 213 -6.76 19.02 -4.71
CA TRP A 213 -7.76 20.06 -4.95
C TRP A 213 -7.43 20.94 -6.14
N HIS A 214 -6.20 21.44 -6.21
CA HIS A 214 -5.74 22.26 -7.34
C HIS A 214 -4.35 21.85 -7.79
N SER A 215 -4.02 22.07 -9.06
CA SER A 215 -2.70 21.77 -9.60
C SER A 215 -1.60 22.53 -8.86
N ILE A 216 -0.51 21.86 -8.51
CA ILE A 216 0.56 22.41 -7.66
C ILE A 216 1.38 23.44 -8.43
N HIS A 217 1.60 24.63 -7.84
CA HIS A 217 2.34 25.73 -8.45
C HIS A 217 3.85 25.66 -8.23
N ASN A 218 4.26 25.07 -7.12
CA ASN A 218 5.64 25.03 -6.66
C ASN A 218 5.92 23.73 -5.92
N ALA A 219 7.13 23.56 -5.43
CA ALA A 219 7.65 22.34 -4.83
C ALA A 219 7.94 21.21 -5.83
N ILE A 220 8.19 20.02 -5.34
CA ILE A 220 8.70 18.90 -6.15
C ILE A 220 7.63 18.37 -7.10
N GLU A 221 6.37 18.31 -6.68
CA GLU A 221 5.26 17.69 -7.41
C GLU A 221 4.47 18.69 -8.30
N SER A 222 5.11 19.73 -8.79
CA SER A 222 4.46 20.72 -9.68
C SER A 222 3.94 20.14 -11.01
N TYR A 223 4.30 18.89 -11.31
CA TYR A 223 3.77 18.13 -12.43
C TYR A 223 2.38 17.51 -12.17
N TRP A 224 1.98 17.37 -10.90
CA TRP A 224 0.66 16.86 -10.57
C TRP A 224 -0.44 17.88 -10.86
N LYS A 225 -1.46 17.41 -11.57
CA LYS A 225 -2.65 18.18 -11.92
C LYS A 225 -3.81 17.78 -11.00
N GLY A 226 -4.34 18.78 -10.29
CA GLY A 226 -5.46 18.59 -9.37
C GLY A 226 -6.83 18.70 -10.03
N VAL A 227 -7.87 18.76 -9.20
CA VAL A 227 -9.25 18.98 -9.66
C VAL A 227 -9.38 20.34 -10.36
N LEU A 228 -8.82 21.40 -9.78
CA LEU A 228 -8.71 22.72 -10.41
C LEU A 228 -7.40 22.86 -11.17
N SER A 229 -7.40 23.71 -12.19
CA SER A 229 -6.22 24.08 -12.97
C SER A 229 -5.20 24.87 -12.13
N HIS A 230 -3.99 25.11 -12.69
CA HIS A 230 -2.93 25.87 -11.98
C HIS A 230 -3.34 27.32 -11.68
N ASP A 231 -4.21 27.92 -12.45
CA ASP A 231 -4.77 29.25 -12.23
C ASP A 231 -6.04 29.25 -11.37
N PHE A 232 -6.35 28.11 -10.72
CA PHE A 232 -7.56 27.86 -9.92
C PHE A 232 -8.87 27.95 -10.72
N SER A 233 -8.80 27.97 -12.03
CA SER A 233 -10.02 27.99 -12.86
C SER A 233 -10.69 26.62 -12.88
N GLU A 234 -12.01 26.63 -13.03
CA GLU A 234 -12.80 25.44 -13.30
C GLU A 234 -12.47 24.88 -14.69
N ASN A 235 -12.33 23.57 -14.75
CA ASN A 235 -12.05 22.84 -15.97
C ASN A 235 -13.01 21.65 -16.11
N GLU A 236 -12.79 20.80 -17.11
CA GLU A 236 -13.64 19.63 -17.34
C GLU A 236 -13.62 18.64 -16.16
N THR A 237 -12.44 18.40 -15.58
CA THR A 237 -12.26 17.53 -14.40
C THR A 237 -13.05 18.03 -13.20
N TYR A 238 -13.04 19.35 -12.95
CA TYR A 238 -13.83 19.96 -11.90
C TYR A 238 -15.34 19.74 -12.14
N ARG A 239 -15.82 19.94 -13.37
CA ARG A 239 -17.23 19.73 -13.72
C ARG A 239 -17.65 18.27 -13.54
N GLU A 240 -16.78 17.31 -13.92
CA GLU A 240 -17.03 15.89 -13.64
C GLU A 240 -17.05 15.59 -12.13
N ALA A 241 -16.13 16.13 -11.35
CA ALA A 241 -16.11 15.95 -9.89
C ALA A 241 -17.40 16.49 -9.24
N VAL A 242 -17.89 17.66 -9.68
CA VAL A 242 -19.18 18.22 -9.24
C VAL A 242 -20.35 17.31 -9.62
N MET A 243 -20.34 16.75 -10.82
CA MET A 243 -21.36 15.81 -11.29
C MET A 243 -21.37 14.55 -10.42
N ILE A 244 -20.20 13.92 -10.18
CA ILE A 244 -20.04 12.75 -9.32
C ILE A 244 -20.59 13.03 -7.92
N GLY A 245 -20.16 14.12 -7.29
CA GLY A 245 -20.64 14.53 -5.96
C GLY A 245 -22.15 14.74 -5.92
N SER A 246 -22.72 15.35 -6.97
CA SER A 246 -24.18 15.56 -7.09
C SER A 246 -24.95 14.23 -7.25
N GLU A 247 -24.42 13.28 -7.99
CA GLU A 247 -24.99 11.93 -8.12
C GLU A 247 -24.94 11.19 -6.78
N TRP A 248 -23.77 11.20 -6.11
CA TRP A 248 -23.59 10.50 -4.84
C TRP A 248 -24.41 11.09 -3.71
N ASN A 249 -24.68 12.40 -3.71
CA ASN A 249 -25.66 12.99 -2.79
C ASN A 249 -27.06 12.38 -2.94
N LYS A 250 -27.43 11.93 -4.14
CA LYS A 250 -28.75 11.32 -4.40
C LYS A 250 -28.79 9.83 -4.11
N ILE A 251 -27.74 9.09 -4.48
CA ILE A 251 -27.74 7.62 -4.46
C ILE A 251 -26.70 7.00 -3.51
N GLY A 252 -25.89 7.81 -2.82
CA GLY A 252 -24.78 7.34 -1.97
C GLY A 252 -25.23 6.38 -0.86
N SER A 253 -26.44 6.51 -0.34
CA SER A 253 -27.00 5.55 0.61
C SER A 253 -27.09 4.13 0.05
N HIS A 254 -27.20 3.96 -1.26
CA HIS A 254 -27.22 2.67 -1.96
C HIS A 254 -25.83 2.20 -2.39
N LEU A 255 -24.84 3.09 -2.40
CA LEU A 255 -23.48 2.79 -2.85
C LEU A 255 -22.53 2.42 -1.71
N LYS A 256 -22.85 2.81 -0.48
CA LYS A 256 -22.02 2.50 0.67
C LYS A 256 -22.09 1.02 1.06
N ASN A 257 -20.98 0.48 1.52
CA ASN A 257 -20.87 -0.88 2.05
C ASN A 257 -21.28 -1.97 1.04
N LEU A 258 -21.06 -1.73 -0.25
CA LEU A 258 -21.26 -2.75 -1.26
C LEU A 258 -20.35 -3.95 -0.97
N LYS A 259 -20.90 -5.16 -1.09
CA LYS A 259 -20.14 -6.40 -0.86
C LYS A 259 -19.92 -7.13 -2.19
N LYS A 260 -18.73 -7.66 -2.35
CA LYS A 260 -18.38 -8.55 -3.46
C LYS A 260 -18.62 -10.01 -3.04
N GLU A 261 -19.08 -10.82 -3.97
CA GLU A 261 -19.18 -12.27 -3.82
C GLU A 261 -18.10 -12.93 -4.68
N SER A 262 -17.09 -13.49 -4.04
CA SER A 262 -15.98 -14.14 -4.71
C SER A 262 -15.91 -15.62 -4.36
N LYS A 263 -15.62 -16.45 -5.35
CA LYS A 263 -15.41 -17.90 -5.18
C LYS A 263 -13.96 -18.32 -5.40
N ILE A 264 -13.13 -17.40 -5.83
CA ILE A 264 -11.70 -17.58 -6.11
C ILE A 264 -10.92 -16.62 -5.22
N ALA A 265 -9.79 -17.07 -4.72
CA ALA A 265 -8.85 -16.23 -4.00
C ALA A 265 -7.43 -16.39 -4.57
N ILE A 266 -6.70 -15.28 -4.63
CA ILE A 266 -5.27 -15.26 -4.90
C ILE A 266 -4.55 -15.04 -3.58
N MET A 267 -3.64 -15.95 -3.22
CA MET A 267 -2.87 -15.84 -1.98
C MET A 267 -1.67 -14.93 -2.18
N LEU A 268 -1.53 -13.95 -1.29
CA LEU A 268 -0.40 -13.03 -1.22
C LEU A 268 0.52 -13.40 -0.07
N ASP A 269 1.82 -13.34 -0.32
CA ASP A 269 2.85 -13.62 0.68
C ASP A 269 4.06 -12.68 0.54
N ASN A 270 4.32 -11.89 1.58
CA ASN A 270 5.45 -10.97 1.62
C ASN A 270 6.80 -11.68 1.65
N ALA A 271 6.88 -12.88 2.23
CA ALA A 271 8.12 -13.65 2.24
C ALA A 271 8.48 -14.12 0.82
N SER A 272 7.50 -14.62 0.08
CA SER A 272 7.67 -15.00 -1.33
C SER A 272 8.03 -13.79 -2.20
N LEU A 273 7.36 -12.65 -2.02
CA LEU A 273 7.70 -11.41 -2.74
C LEU A 273 9.15 -11.01 -2.47
N THR A 274 9.61 -11.07 -1.21
CA THR A 274 11.00 -10.78 -0.85
C THR A 274 11.95 -11.83 -1.43
N GLY A 275 11.58 -13.11 -1.40
CA GLY A 275 12.34 -14.18 -2.01
C GLY A 275 12.60 -13.93 -3.49
N PHE A 276 11.56 -13.58 -4.24
CA PHE A 276 11.70 -13.24 -5.67
C PHE A 276 12.52 -11.98 -5.92
N SER A 277 12.56 -11.03 -5.00
CA SER A 277 13.43 -9.86 -5.13
C SER A 277 14.92 -10.19 -4.93
N GLN A 278 15.22 -11.17 -4.08
CA GLN A 278 16.58 -11.63 -3.81
C GLN A 278 17.06 -12.69 -4.84
N PHE A 279 16.13 -13.50 -5.33
CA PHE A 279 16.35 -14.53 -6.35
C PHE A 279 15.40 -14.28 -7.53
N PRO A 280 15.67 -13.25 -8.35
CA PRO A 280 14.75 -12.86 -9.39
C PRO A 280 14.58 -13.96 -10.45
N LEU A 281 13.35 -14.11 -10.91
CA LEU A 281 13.07 -14.98 -12.06
C LEU A 281 13.75 -14.42 -13.30
N GLU A 282 14.32 -15.28 -14.11
CA GLU A 282 14.86 -14.92 -15.41
C GLU A 282 13.78 -14.21 -16.23
N ASN A 283 14.12 -13.04 -16.79
CA ASN A 283 13.24 -12.19 -17.59
C ASN A 283 12.07 -11.49 -16.84
N ALA A 284 11.92 -11.68 -15.54
CA ALA A 284 10.86 -11.03 -14.76
C ALA A 284 11.36 -9.87 -13.88
N GLY A 285 12.69 -9.72 -13.74
CA GLY A 285 13.29 -8.67 -12.91
C GLY A 285 12.93 -8.78 -11.42
N ALA A 286 13.23 -7.73 -10.67
CA ALA A 286 12.95 -7.66 -9.22
C ALA A 286 11.45 -7.71 -8.88
N ASN A 287 10.57 -7.34 -9.81
CA ASN A 287 9.12 -7.34 -9.64
C ASN A 287 8.44 -8.62 -10.12
N GLY A 288 9.19 -9.71 -10.28
CA GLY A 288 8.69 -10.98 -10.82
C GLY A 288 7.46 -11.53 -10.08
N TYR A 289 7.41 -11.36 -8.76
CA TYR A 289 6.26 -11.76 -7.96
C TYR A 289 4.97 -11.03 -8.40
N ASN A 290 5.00 -9.71 -8.47
CA ASN A 290 3.86 -8.90 -8.90
C ASN A 290 3.48 -9.16 -10.37
N THR A 291 4.46 -9.42 -11.22
CA THR A 291 4.22 -9.81 -12.61
C THR A 291 3.39 -11.10 -12.70
N VAL A 292 3.78 -12.14 -11.96
CA VAL A 292 3.04 -13.42 -11.92
C VAL A 292 1.65 -13.25 -11.31
N MET A 293 1.56 -12.50 -10.20
CA MET A 293 0.27 -12.19 -9.57
C MET A 293 -0.67 -11.48 -10.54
N ARG A 294 -0.16 -10.51 -11.32
CA ARG A 294 -0.92 -9.78 -12.33
C ARG A 294 -1.40 -10.69 -13.47
N TRP A 295 -0.64 -11.69 -13.89
CA TRP A 295 -1.12 -12.65 -14.90
C TRP A 295 -2.43 -13.32 -14.48
N PHE A 296 -2.53 -13.76 -13.23
CA PHE A 296 -3.75 -14.37 -12.70
C PHE A 296 -4.87 -13.33 -12.53
N SER A 297 -4.56 -12.18 -11.93
CA SER A 297 -5.54 -11.12 -11.71
C SER A 297 -6.14 -10.59 -13.01
N ASP A 298 -5.29 -10.30 -14.01
CA ASP A 298 -5.70 -9.77 -15.29
C ASP A 298 -6.50 -10.82 -16.11
N ALA A 299 -6.15 -12.11 -16.00
CA ALA A 299 -6.92 -13.18 -16.62
C ALA A 299 -8.34 -13.28 -16.02
N LEU A 300 -8.46 -13.25 -14.68
CA LEU A 300 -9.76 -13.27 -14.01
C LEU A 300 -10.57 -12.02 -14.34
N TYR A 301 -9.95 -10.85 -14.33
CA TYR A 301 -10.57 -9.59 -14.70
C TYR A 301 -11.16 -9.63 -16.13
N ARG A 302 -10.36 -10.08 -17.12
CA ARG A 302 -10.80 -10.20 -18.52
C ARG A 302 -11.92 -11.23 -18.73
N LEU A 303 -11.97 -12.26 -17.89
CA LEU A 303 -13.03 -13.27 -17.89
C LEU A 303 -14.27 -12.82 -17.10
N ASN A 304 -14.23 -11.63 -16.53
CA ASN A 304 -15.29 -11.10 -15.65
C ASN A 304 -15.60 -12.04 -14.45
N ILE A 305 -14.54 -12.60 -13.86
CA ILE A 305 -14.62 -13.47 -12.69
C ILE A 305 -14.12 -12.70 -11.48
N GLU A 306 -15.00 -12.54 -10.49
CA GLU A 306 -14.65 -11.91 -9.22
C GLU A 306 -13.74 -12.80 -8.39
N TYR A 307 -12.76 -12.18 -7.74
CA TYR A 307 -11.79 -12.84 -6.87
C TYR A 307 -11.44 -11.99 -5.68
N ASP A 308 -11.00 -12.64 -4.61
CA ASP A 308 -10.44 -12.01 -3.41
C ASP A 308 -8.93 -12.19 -3.34
N MET A 309 -8.29 -11.36 -2.52
CA MET A 309 -6.94 -11.58 -2.06
C MET A 309 -6.98 -12.11 -0.63
N ILE A 310 -6.06 -13.00 -0.29
CA ILE A 310 -5.87 -13.53 1.06
C ILE A 310 -4.39 -13.51 1.44
N SER A 311 -4.11 -13.35 2.72
CA SER A 311 -2.73 -13.46 3.22
C SER A 311 -2.36 -14.92 3.46
N SER A 312 -1.11 -15.28 3.20
CA SER A 312 -0.55 -16.58 3.62
C SER A 312 -0.52 -16.78 5.15
N LYS A 313 -0.78 -15.72 5.91
CA LYS A 313 -0.80 -15.72 7.38
C LYS A 313 -2.19 -15.94 7.98
N GLU A 314 -3.24 -16.12 7.15
CA GLU A 314 -4.65 -16.21 7.60
C GLU A 314 -5.24 -17.62 7.53
#